data_75bd3597df9393db92408ff86a867044
#
_entry.id   75bd3597df9393db92408ff86a867044
#
_cell.length_a   1.000
_cell.length_b   1.000
_cell.length_c   1.000
_cell.angle_alpha   90.00
_cell.angle_beta   90.00
_cell.angle_gamma   90.00
#
_symmetry.space_group_name_H-M   'P 1'
#
loop_
_entity.id
_entity.type
_entity.pdbx_description
1 polymer ?
#
loop_
_entity_poly.entity_id
_entity_poly.type
_entity_poly.pdbx_seq_one_letter_code
_entity_poly.pdbx_strand_id
1 'polypeptide(L)'
;MATIASPMGDMFALQAIEYIAKYLPRAVNNGDDLEARAYVALANTYSGFVETISCCTSEHSIEHALSAFHPSLPHGAGLIMISWAYHEAYAPSCPERYARVAAAMGQEASVDGFLNGLNKLKEACGVDKLKMSEFGITPDLFDEYAKTAFSTMGNLFELDRCKLTPADVVSILEKSYS
;
A
#
# COMPACT_ATOMS: atom_id res chain seq x y z
N MET A 1 -7.25 -4.09 -6.19
CA MET A 1 -6.71 -5.45 -6.00
C MET A 1 -7.74 -6.43 -5.44
N ALA A 2 -8.70 -5.97 -4.63
CA ALA A 2 -9.74 -6.83 -4.06
C ALA A 2 -10.53 -7.63 -5.10
N THR A 3 -11.08 -8.79 -4.68
CA THR A 3 -11.91 -9.66 -5.53
C THR A 3 -13.22 -9.00 -5.95
N ILE A 4 -13.74 -8.09 -5.12
CA ILE A 4 -14.95 -7.31 -5.38
C ILE A 4 -14.73 -6.03 -6.21
N ALA A 5 -13.50 -5.80 -6.71
CA ALA A 5 -13.20 -4.65 -7.55
C ALA A 5 -14.08 -4.65 -8.82
N SER A 6 -14.59 -3.47 -9.18
CA SER A 6 -15.46 -3.25 -10.33
C SER A 6 -14.80 -2.35 -11.38
N PRO A 7 -15.27 -2.36 -12.63
CA PRO A 7 -14.77 -1.44 -13.65
C PRO A 7 -14.91 0.05 -13.25
N MET A 8 -15.98 0.40 -12.54
CA MET A 8 -16.17 1.76 -12.02
C MET A 8 -15.13 2.11 -10.96
N GLY A 9 -14.88 1.20 -10.00
CA GLY A 9 -13.83 1.37 -9.00
C GLY A 9 -12.45 1.47 -9.62
N ASP A 10 -12.15 0.63 -10.60
CA ASP A 10 -10.88 0.65 -11.35
C ASP A 10 -10.64 2.00 -12.04
N MET A 11 -11.67 2.62 -12.59
CA MET A 11 -11.57 3.93 -13.26
C MET A 11 -11.11 5.02 -12.25
N PHE A 12 -11.75 5.10 -11.09
CA PHE A 12 -11.34 6.05 -10.04
C PHE A 12 -9.96 5.71 -9.45
N ALA A 13 -9.68 4.42 -9.22
CA ALA A 13 -8.40 3.98 -8.68
C ALA A 13 -7.22 4.35 -9.60
N LEU A 14 -7.31 4.04 -10.88
CA LEU A 14 -6.24 4.32 -11.84
C LEU A 14 -6.02 5.83 -12.01
N GLN A 15 -7.10 6.62 -12.02
CA GLN A 15 -6.97 8.08 -12.08
C GLN A 15 -6.34 8.66 -10.79
N ALA A 16 -6.71 8.13 -9.62
CA ALA A 16 -6.08 8.52 -8.36
C ALA A 16 -4.57 8.19 -8.37
N ILE A 17 -4.21 7.00 -8.82
CA ILE A 17 -2.81 6.55 -8.93
C ILE A 17 -2.01 7.46 -9.87
N GLU A 18 -2.55 7.81 -11.03
CA GLU A 18 -1.91 8.75 -11.98
C GLU A 18 -1.66 10.10 -11.31
N TYR A 19 -2.65 10.66 -10.62
CA TYR A 19 -2.51 11.94 -9.94
C TYR A 19 -1.49 11.87 -8.79
N ILE A 20 -1.51 10.82 -7.98
CA ILE A 20 -0.53 10.62 -6.91
C ILE A 20 0.88 10.50 -7.47
N ALA A 21 1.10 9.67 -8.49
CA ALA A 21 2.42 9.50 -9.09
C ALA A 21 2.99 10.81 -9.64
N LYS A 22 2.14 11.66 -10.22
CA LYS A 22 2.54 12.92 -10.82
C LYS A 22 2.67 14.08 -9.83
N TYR A 23 1.75 14.21 -8.92
CA TYR A 23 1.59 15.43 -8.13
C TYR A 23 2.02 15.30 -6.66
N LEU A 24 2.01 14.07 -6.07
CA LEU A 24 2.40 13.92 -4.68
C LEU A 24 3.84 14.36 -4.40
N PRO A 25 4.85 13.99 -5.20
CA PRO A 25 6.22 14.49 -5.00
C PRO A 25 6.32 16.02 -5.05
N ARG A 26 5.58 16.67 -5.95
CA ARG A 26 5.53 18.13 -6.05
C ARG A 26 4.94 18.75 -4.80
N ALA A 27 3.81 18.24 -4.32
CA ALA A 27 3.12 18.73 -3.13
C ALA A 27 3.94 18.54 -1.85
N VAL A 28 4.69 17.42 -1.75
CA VAL A 28 5.58 17.14 -0.60
C VAL A 28 6.78 18.08 -0.61
N ASN A 29 7.41 18.28 -1.77
CA ASN A 29 8.61 19.11 -1.87
C ASN A 29 8.31 20.63 -1.88
N ASN A 30 7.10 21.04 -2.25
CA ASN A 30 6.64 22.42 -2.21
C ASN A 30 5.17 22.49 -1.75
N GLY A 31 4.97 22.78 -0.47
CA GLY A 31 3.63 22.89 0.12
C GLY A 31 2.77 24.04 -0.45
N ASP A 32 3.37 25.01 -1.13
CA ASP A 32 2.69 26.15 -1.76
C ASP A 32 2.29 25.89 -3.23
N ASP A 33 2.62 24.71 -3.77
CA ASP A 33 2.16 24.28 -5.10
C ASP A 33 0.68 23.92 -5.06
N LEU A 34 -0.17 24.94 -5.22
CA LEU A 34 -1.63 24.80 -5.12
C LEU A 34 -2.21 23.82 -6.14
N GLU A 35 -1.63 23.76 -7.36
CA GLU A 35 -2.05 22.78 -8.36
C GLU A 35 -1.81 21.35 -7.87
N ALA A 36 -0.58 21.06 -7.43
CA ALA A 36 -0.22 19.74 -6.95
C ALA A 36 -1.08 19.33 -5.73
N ARG A 37 -1.28 20.24 -4.79
CA ARG A 37 -2.15 19.99 -3.62
C ARG A 37 -3.60 19.72 -4.02
N ALA A 38 -4.14 20.44 -5.01
CA ALA A 38 -5.51 20.23 -5.49
C ALA A 38 -5.66 18.83 -6.13
N TYR A 39 -4.70 18.40 -6.96
CA TYR A 39 -4.74 17.05 -7.53
C TYR A 39 -4.53 15.95 -6.51
N VAL A 40 -3.69 16.14 -5.50
CA VAL A 40 -3.54 15.17 -4.38
C VAL A 40 -4.83 15.07 -3.58
N ALA A 41 -5.50 16.19 -3.29
CA ALA A 41 -6.80 16.19 -2.61
C ALA A 41 -7.88 15.48 -3.44
N LEU A 42 -7.92 15.72 -4.75
CA LEU A 42 -8.84 15.04 -5.66
C LEU A 42 -8.55 13.52 -5.72
N ALA A 43 -7.28 13.12 -5.80
CA ALA A 43 -6.89 11.72 -5.76
C ALA A 43 -7.30 11.04 -4.46
N ASN A 44 -7.14 11.72 -3.33
CA ASN A 44 -7.60 11.22 -2.03
C ASN A 44 -9.13 11.02 -2.00
N THR A 45 -9.89 11.94 -2.60
CA THR A 45 -11.36 11.80 -2.74
C THR A 45 -11.72 10.57 -3.59
N TYR A 46 -11.03 10.37 -4.72
CA TYR A 46 -11.25 9.18 -5.55
C TYR A 46 -10.89 7.90 -4.81
N SER A 47 -9.83 7.91 -4.02
CA SER A 47 -9.44 6.75 -3.19
C SER A 47 -10.52 6.41 -2.16
N GLY A 48 -11.16 7.41 -1.53
CA GLY A 48 -12.29 7.21 -0.63
C GLY A 48 -13.51 6.57 -1.34
N PHE A 49 -13.81 6.96 -2.58
CA PHE A 49 -14.84 6.28 -3.37
C PHE A 49 -14.46 4.82 -3.65
N VAL A 50 -13.20 4.56 -4.02
CA VAL A 50 -12.72 3.20 -4.28
C VAL A 50 -12.80 2.35 -3.03
N GLU A 51 -12.39 2.85 -1.89
CA GLU A 51 -12.48 2.16 -0.61
C GLU A 51 -13.94 1.78 -0.29
N THR A 52 -14.87 2.71 -0.48
CA THR A 52 -16.31 2.48 -0.22
C THR A 52 -16.90 1.39 -1.10
N ILE A 53 -16.51 1.29 -2.39
CA ILE A 53 -17.13 0.37 -3.36
C ILE A 53 -16.32 -0.90 -3.64
N SER A 54 -15.06 -0.96 -3.21
CA SER A 54 -14.15 -2.09 -3.50
C SER A 54 -13.41 -2.60 -2.27
N CYS A 55 -13.50 -1.91 -1.14
CA CYS A 55 -12.80 -2.20 0.11
C CYS A 55 -11.25 -2.19 -0.01
N CYS A 56 -10.57 -2.27 1.11
CA CYS A 56 -9.12 -2.50 1.20
C CYS A 56 -8.78 -3.98 1.04
N THR A 57 -7.50 -4.31 1.00
CA THR A 57 -6.94 -5.67 1.03
C THR A 57 -6.17 -5.90 2.32
N SER A 58 -5.65 -7.10 2.51
CA SER A 58 -4.98 -7.53 3.74
C SER A 58 -3.74 -6.71 4.13
N GLU A 59 -3.18 -5.88 3.25
CA GLU A 59 -2.13 -4.93 3.59
C GLU A 59 -2.55 -4.05 4.79
N HIS A 60 -3.80 -3.57 4.76
CA HIS A 60 -4.37 -2.80 5.86
C HIS A 60 -4.57 -3.63 7.13
N SER A 61 -4.92 -4.92 7.03
CA SER A 61 -5.00 -5.81 8.19
C SER A 61 -3.65 -5.96 8.88
N ILE A 62 -2.59 -6.13 8.09
CA ILE A 62 -1.21 -6.25 8.60
C ILE A 62 -0.80 -4.95 9.29
N GLU A 63 -1.02 -3.81 8.65
CA GLU A 63 -0.68 -2.52 9.22
C GLU A 63 -1.47 -2.21 10.48
N HIS A 64 -2.77 -2.48 10.50
CA HIS A 64 -3.60 -2.29 11.71
C HIS A 64 -3.12 -3.14 12.88
N ALA A 65 -2.59 -4.34 12.63
CA ALA A 65 -1.96 -5.15 13.67
C ALA A 65 -0.70 -4.44 14.21
N LEU A 66 0.15 -3.89 13.34
CA LEU A 66 1.32 -3.11 13.78
C LEU A 66 0.91 -1.90 14.63
N SER A 67 -0.05 -1.10 14.15
CA SER A 67 -0.54 0.09 14.88
C SER A 67 -1.23 -0.25 16.20
N ALA A 68 -1.87 -1.42 16.33
CA ALA A 68 -2.47 -1.88 17.58
C ALA A 68 -1.44 -2.09 18.69
N PHE A 69 -0.25 -2.57 18.35
CA PHE A 69 0.86 -2.75 19.30
C PHE A 69 1.70 -1.48 19.44
N HIS A 70 1.72 -0.63 18.42
CA HIS A 70 2.54 0.59 18.34
C HIS A 70 1.68 1.82 18.06
N PRO A 71 0.93 2.34 19.06
CA PRO A 71 -0.03 3.44 18.86
C PRO A 71 0.58 4.76 18.35
N SER A 72 1.90 4.92 18.46
CA SER A 72 2.64 6.07 17.91
C SER A 72 2.98 5.92 16.42
N LEU A 73 2.78 4.74 15.82
CA LEU A 73 3.02 4.49 14.41
C LEU A 73 1.94 5.17 13.57
N PRO A 74 2.28 6.16 12.72
CA PRO A 74 1.30 6.71 11.79
C PRO A 74 0.89 5.63 10.76
N HIS A 75 -0.40 5.47 10.53
CA HIS A 75 -0.96 4.45 9.63
C HIS A 75 -0.28 4.42 8.25
N GLY A 76 -0.12 5.60 7.62
CA GLY A 76 0.56 5.69 6.32
C GLY A 76 2.03 5.27 6.37
N ALA A 77 2.74 5.48 7.48
CA ALA A 77 4.13 5.02 7.64
C ALA A 77 4.20 3.49 7.72
N GLY A 78 3.28 2.88 8.46
CA GLY A 78 3.17 1.41 8.53
C GLY A 78 2.93 0.80 7.16
N LEU A 79 1.96 1.30 6.40
CA LEU A 79 1.71 0.86 5.02
C LEU A 79 2.94 1.03 4.11
N ILE A 80 3.61 2.19 4.15
CA ILE A 80 4.79 2.45 3.33
C ILE A 80 5.92 1.45 3.61
N MET A 81 6.14 1.10 4.88
CA MET A 81 7.22 0.18 5.26
C MET A 81 6.98 -1.25 4.73
N ILE A 82 5.75 -1.75 4.79
CA ILE A 82 5.43 -3.11 4.33
C ILE A 82 5.12 -3.21 2.83
N SER A 83 4.80 -2.09 2.18
CA SER A 83 4.21 -2.06 0.82
C SER A 83 5.01 -2.85 -0.22
N TRP A 84 6.33 -2.72 -0.23
CA TRP A 84 7.14 -3.37 -1.27
C TRP A 84 7.08 -4.90 -1.15
N ALA A 85 7.34 -5.43 0.05
CA ALA A 85 7.33 -6.88 0.30
C ALA A 85 5.92 -7.47 0.16
N TYR A 86 4.89 -6.72 0.61
CA TYR A 86 3.50 -7.11 0.43
C TYR A 86 3.14 -7.25 -1.05
N HIS A 87 3.42 -6.24 -1.85
CA HIS A 87 3.08 -6.25 -3.27
C HIS A 87 3.94 -7.23 -4.08
N GLU A 88 5.20 -7.48 -3.69
CA GLU A 88 6.01 -8.54 -4.28
C GLU A 88 5.35 -9.93 -4.08
N ALA A 89 4.86 -10.20 -2.88
CA ALA A 89 4.16 -11.46 -2.57
C ALA A 89 2.79 -11.55 -3.25
N TYR A 90 2.07 -10.44 -3.36
CA TYR A 90 0.70 -10.40 -3.88
C TYR A 90 0.64 -10.43 -5.42
N ALA A 91 1.57 -9.78 -6.10
CA ALA A 91 1.52 -9.53 -7.54
C ALA A 91 1.38 -10.77 -8.44
N PRO A 92 1.98 -11.94 -8.11
CA PRO A 92 1.82 -13.14 -8.93
C PRO A 92 0.36 -13.60 -9.10
N SER A 93 -0.54 -13.19 -8.20
CA SER A 93 -1.97 -13.57 -8.23
C SER A 93 -2.81 -12.73 -9.21
N CYS A 94 -2.34 -11.57 -9.64
CA CYS A 94 -3.04 -10.70 -10.58
C CYS A 94 -2.08 -9.77 -11.34
N PRO A 95 -1.11 -10.29 -12.09
CA PRO A 95 -0.04 -9.51 -12.70
C PRO A 95 -0.57 -8.47 -13.70
N GLU A 96 -1.67 -8.76 -14.40
CA GLU A 96 -2.31 -7.83 -15.32
C GLU A 96 -2.87 -6.57 -14.64
N ARG A 97 -3.30 -6.68 -13.37
CA ARG A 97 -3.76 -5.51 -12.61
C ARG A 97 -2.57 -4.64 -12.19
N TYR A 98 -1.46 -5.26 -11.79
CA TYR A 98 -0.22 -4.55 -11.50
C TYR A 98 0.36 -3.85 -12.71
N ALA A 99 0.30 -4.48 -13.90
CA ALA A 99 0.70 -3.85 -15.16
C ALA A 99 -0.12 -2.59 -15.47
N ARG A 100 -1.44 -2.62 -15.23
CA ARG A 100 -2.31 -1.44 -15.38
C ARG A 100 -1.97 -0.34 -14.40
N VAL A 101 -1.67 -0.68 -13.15
CA VAL A 101 -1.25 0.28 -12.13
C VAL A 101 0.11 0.89 -12.50
N ALA A 102 1.08 0.08 -12.93
CA ALA A 102 2.38 0.57 -13.40
C ALA A 102 2.23 1.57 -14.55
N ALA A 103 1.39 1.27 -15.54
CA ALA A 103 1.09 2.18 -16.65
C ALA A 103 0.48 3.51 -16.15
N ALA A 104 -0.45 3.48 -15.19
CA ALA A 104 -1.01 4.68 -14.58
C ALA A 104 0.04 5.51 -13.81
N MET A 105 1.06 4.85 -13.26
CA MET A 105 2.22 5.51 -12.64
C MET A 105 3.24 6.05 -13.66
N GLY A 106 3.01 5.86 -14.97
CA GLY A 106 3.96 6.24 -16.02
C GLY A 106 5.18 5.32 -16.09
N GLN A 107 5.08 4.08 -15.62
CA GLN A 107 6.12 3.06 -15.68
C GLN A 107 5.82 2.02 -16.76
N GLU A 108 6.79 1.13 -17.03
CA GLU A 108 6.56 -0.05 -17.86
C GLU A 108 5.38 -0.88 -17.31
N ALA A 109 4.49 -1.32 -18.21
CA ALA A 109 3.28 -2.07 -17.84
C ALA A 109 3.62 -3.52 -17.43
N SER A 110 4.22 -3.68 -16.25
CA SER A 110 4.67 -4.96 -15.68
C SER A 110 4.62 -4.91 -14.15
N VAL A 111 4.77 -6.06 -13.50
CA VAL A 111 4.92 -6.13 -12.03
C VAL A 111 6.19 -5.41 -11.60
N ASP A 112 7.30 -5.62 -12.29
CA ASP A 112 8.57 -4.95 -12.00
C ASP A 112 8.45 -3.43 -12.19
N GLY A 113 7.74 -3.00 -13.24
CA GLY A 113 7.44 -1.59 -13.46
C GLY A 113 6.66 -0.97 -12.31
N PHE A 114 5.69 -1.69 -11.74
CA PHE A 114 4.98 -1.24 -10.54
C PHE A 114 5.91 -1.13 -9.32
N LEU A 115 6.67 -2.18 -9.00
CA LEU A 115 7.58 -2.19 -7.84
C LEU A 115 8.65 -1.09 -7.95
N ASN A 116 9.20 -0.90 -9.14
CA ASN A 116 10.13 0.20 -9.42
C ASN A 116 9.46 1.57 -9.26
N GLY A 117 8.23 1.72 -9.75
CA GLY A 117 7.46 2.96 -9.62
C GLY A 117 7.15 3.29 -8.15
N LEU A 118 6.79 2.29 -7.36
CA LEU A 118 6.56 2.42 -5.93
C LEU A 118 7.81 2.94 -5.20
N ASN A 119 8.98 2.34 -5.47
CA ASN A 119 10.24 2.78 -4.87
C ASN A 119 10.60 4.22 -5.29
N LYS A 120 10.50 4.55 -6.57
CA LYS A 120 10.73 5.93 -7.05
C LYS A 120 9.80 6.95 -6.38
N LEU A 121 8.53 6.60 -6.17
CA LEU A 121 7.57 7.47 -5.49
C LEU A 121 7.96 7.67 -4.02
N LYS A 122 8.36 6.60 -3.32
CA LYS A 122 8.84 6.67 -1.94
C LYS A 122 10.08 7.57 -1.82
N GLU A 123 11.06 7.38 -2.70
CA GLU A 123 12.27 8.21 -2.77
C GLU A 123 11.94 9.68 -3.05
N ALA A 124 11.08 9.95 -4.03
CA ALA A 124 10.69 11.30 -4.41
C ALA A 124 9.93 12.05 -3.31
N CYS A 125 9.27 11.32 -2.41
CA CYS A 125 8.59 11.85 -1.23
C CYS A 125 9.45 11.83 0.04
N GLY A 126 10.67 11.30 0.00
CA GLY A 126 11.59 11.24 1.13
C GLY A 126 11.18 10.27 2.25
N VAL A 127 10.40 9.23 1.90
CA VAL A 127 9.89 8.21 2.85
C VAL A 127 10.47 6.81 2.62
N ASP A 128 11.47 6.70 1.77
CA ASP A 128 12.15 5.46 1.43
C ASP A 128 13.01 4.89 2.58
N LYS A 129 13.34 5.73 3.55
CA LYS A 129 14.23 5.38 4.69
C LYS A 129 13.49 5.13 6.01
N LEU A 130 12.17 5.05 5.98
CA LEU A 130 11.41 4.69 7.16
C LEU A 130 11.77 3.27 7.62
N LYS A 131 12.00 3.09 8.93
CA LYS A 131 12.40 1.82 9.52
C LYS A 131 11.43 1.37 10.60
N MET A 132 11.05 0.10 10.56
CA MET A 132 10.20 -0.51 11.58
C MET A 132 10.80 -0.39 12.99
N SER A 133 12.13 -0.55 13.12
CA SER A 133 12.84 -0.45 14.38
C SER A 133 12.70 0.92 15.06
N GLU A 134 12.55 2.00 14.30
CA GLU A 134 12.36 3.36 14.84
C GLU A 134 11.00 3.55 15.52
N PHE A 135 10.02 2.68 15.20
CA PHE A 135 8.69 2.66 15.82
C PHE A 135 8.55 1.60 16.92
N GLY A 136 9.66 0.92 17.30
CA GLY A 136 9.67 -0.12 18.32
C GLY A 136 9.12 -1.47 17.84
N ILE A 137 8.92 -1.64 16.55
CA ILE A 137 8.54 -2.94 15.95
C ILE A 137 9.77 -3.85 15.99
N THR A 138 9.60 -5.08 16.47
CA THR A 138 10.69 -6.05 16.64
C THR A 138 10.33 -7.41 16.07
N PRO A 139 11.30 -8.18 15.53
CA PRO A 139 11.04 -9.45 14.87
C PRO A 139 10.43 -10.55 15.77
N ASP A 140 10.68 -10.49 17.07
CA ASP A 140 10.13 -11.45 18.04
C ASP A 140 8.59 -11.40 18.17
N LEU A 141 7.96 -10.33 17.70
CA LEU A 141 6.51 -10.15 17.72
C LEU A 141 5.83 -10.43 16.35
N PHE A 142 6.57 -10.80 15.32
CA PHE A 142 5.99 -10.97 13.96
C PHE A 142 4.89 -12.03 13.91
N ASP A 143 5.03 -13.14 14.63
CA ASP A 143 3.98 -14.15 14.76
C ASP A 143 2.72 -13.59 15.42
N GLU A 144 2.87 -12.71 16.41
CA GLU A 144 1.75 -12.10 17.11
C GLU A 144 1.04 -11.06 16.24
N TYR A 145 1.79 -10.25 15.48
CA TYR A 145 1.19 -9.34 14.50
C TYR A 145 0.42 -10.09 13.43
N ALA A 146 0.98 -11.19 12.89
CA ALA A 146 0.28 -12.02 11.91
C ALA A 146 -1.03 -12.59 12.48
N LYS A 147 -1.01 -13.18 13.68
CA LYS A 147 -2.24 -13.66 14.36
C LYS A 147 -3.26 -12.56 14.58
N THR A 148 -2.81 -11.39 15.02
CA THR A 148 -3.67 -10.24 15.27
C THR A 148 -4.32 -9.74 13.97
N ALA A 149 -3.58 -9.64 12.87
CA ALA A 149 -4.10 -9.25 11.57
C ALA A 149 -5.26 -10.17 11.13
N PHE A 150 -5.08 -11.49 11.25
CA PHE A 150 -6.13 -12.47 10.91
C PHE A 150 -7.31 -12.47 11.88
N SER A 151 -7.10 -12.25 13.17
CA SER A 151 -8.16 -12.31 14.17
C SER A 151 -9.02 -11.05 14.21
N THR A 152 -8.47 -9.88 13.92
CA THR A 152 -9.17 -8.60 14.03
C THR A 152 -9.78 -8.13 12.71
N MET A 153 -9.07 -8.33 11.59
CA MET A 153 -9.49 -7.90 10.26
C MET A 153 -9.31 -9.00 9.20
N GLY A 154 -9.55 -10.25 9.56
CA GLY A 154 -9.41 -11.42 8.69
C GLY A 154 -10.27 -11.37 7.43
N ASN A 155 -11.38 -10.65 7.47
CA ASN A 155 -12.26 -10.44 6.32
C ASN A 155 -11.55 -9.78 5.13
N LEU A 156 -10.49 -8.98 5.35
CA LEU A 156 -9.75 -8.38 4.24
C LEU A 156 -8.89 -9.40 3.50
N PHE A 157 -8.38 -10.44 4.19
CA PHE A 157 -7.71 -11.58 3.54
C PHE A 157 -8.66 -12.40 2.65
N GLU A 158 -9.95 -12.44 3.00
CA GLU A 158 -10.96 -13.10 2.17
C GLU A 158 -11.23 -12.35 0.86
N LEU A 159 -11.06 -11.02 0.88
CA LEU A 159 -11.20 -10.17 -0.29
C LEU A 159 -9.97 -10.18 -1.20
N ASP A 160 -8.87 -10.76 -0.76
CA ASP A 160 -7.65 -10.84 -1.54
C ASP A 160 -7.78 -11.80 -2.73
N ARG A 161 -7.11 -11.44 -3.84
CA ARG A 161 -6.86 -12.37 -4.95
C ARG A 161 -5.71 -13.32 -4.63
N CYS A 162 -4.80 -12.92 -3.76
CA CYS A 162 -3.72 -13.72 -3.20
C CYS A 162 -4.19 -14.37 -1.90
N LYS A 163 -4.01 -15.68 -1.76
CA LYS A 163 -4.35 -16.40 -0.51
C LYS A 163 -3.15 -16.42 0.40
N LEU A 164 -2.94 -15.32 1.13
CA LEU A 164 -1.89 -15.21 2.14
C LEU A 164 -2.25 -16.03 3.39
N THR A 165 -1.24 -16.68 3.96
CA THR A 165 -1.30 -17.39 5.25
C THR A 165 -0.60 -16.54 6.33
N PRO A 166 -0.78 -16.87 7.62
CA PRO A 166 0.01 -16.22 8.69
C PRO A 166 1.52 -16.30 8.48
N ALA A 167 2.03 -17.42 7.93
CA ALA A 167 3.46 -17.56 7.62
C ALA A 167 3.91 -16.61 6.49
N ASP A 168 3.05 -16.36 5.49
CA ASP A 168 3.34 -15.38 4.44
C ASP A 168 3.40 -13.96 5.02
N VAL A 169 2.52 -13.63 5.98
CA VAL A 169 2.55 -12.34 6.67
C VAL A 169 3.85 -12.16 7.46
N VAL A 170 4.29 -13.19 8.19
CA VAL A 170 5.61 -13.17 8.88
C VAL A 170 6.73 -12.93 7.87
N SER A 171 6.73 -13.63 6.74
CA SER A 171 7.75 -13.44 5.69
C SER A 171 7.74 -12.02 5.09
N ILE A 172 6.55 -11.42 4.92
CA ILE A 172 6.41 -10.03 4.48
C ILE A 172 7.03 -9.08 5.51
N LEU A 173 6.75 -9.29 6.80
CA LEU A 173 7.31 -8.47 7.89
C LEU A 173 8.83 -8.62 7.99
N GLU A 174 9.37 -9.85 7.87
CA GLU A 174 10.80 -10.12 7.85
C GLU A 174 11.53 -9.40 6.71
N LYS A 175 10.95 -9.44 5.49
CA LYS A 175 11.49 -8.73 4.31
C LYS A 175 11.41 -7.21 4.45
N SER A 176 10.44 -6.70 5.20
CA SER A 176 10.20 -5.27 5.41
C SER A 176 11.02 -4.69 6.56
N TYR A 177 11.57 -5.55 7.42
CA TYR A 177 12.27 -5.14 8.64
C TYR A 177 13.62 -4.47 8.35
N SER A 178 13.84 -3.30 8.96
CA SER A 178 15.08 -2.53 8.86
C SER A 178 15.31 -1.68 10.12
#